data_a74f24280e27c1aa5a341411250ad76f
#
_entry.id   a74f24280e27c1aa5a341411250ad76f
#
_cell.length_a   1.000
_cell.length_b   1.000
_cell.length_c   1.000
_cell.angle_alpha   90.00
_cell.angle_beta   90.00
_cell.angle_gamma   90.00
#
_symmetry.space_group_name_H-M   'P 1'
#
loop_
_entity.id
_entity.type
_entity.pdbx_description
1 polymer ?
#
loop_
_entity_poly.entity_id
_entity_poly.type
_entity_poly.pdbx_seq_one_letter_code
_entity_poly.pdbx_strand_id
1 'polypeptide(L)'
;MPYDQTYWETRYQTHQTGWDLGAVSPPLKAYADQLTDKALKILIPGAGNGYEAEYLVNSGFTDVTVLDLAPSPLAHLRERVGETPSLRLVQGDFFAHAERYDLILEQTFFCALDPALRPAYARKAHELLNPGGKLVGLLFNVDFEHEGPPFGGSEDEYRTLFAPLFRLDALETAYNSVKPRAGRELFIRFVKPV
;
A
#
# COMPACT_ATOMS: atom_id res chain seq x y z
N MET A 1 10.04 -8.55 16.11
CA MET A 1 8.76 -7.82 16.07
C MET A 1 7.63 -8.85 15.97
N PRO A 2 6.45 -8.63 16.58
CA PRO A 2 5.40 -9.65 16.59
C PRO A 2 4.81 -9.97 15.20
N TYR A 3 4.96 -9.05 14.24
CA TYR A 3 4.43 -9.18 12.87
C TYR A 3 5.59 -9.21 11.86
N ASP A 4 6.49 -10.18 12.04
CA ASP A 4 7.67 -10.40 11.20
C ASP A 4 7.34 -11.23 9.94
N GLN A 5 8.39 -11.55 9.17
CA GLN A 5 8.27 -12.37 7.97
C GLN A 5 7.59 -13.72 8.25
N THR A 6 7.96 -14.39 9.35
CA THR A 6 7.41 -15.71 9.70
C THR A 6 5.92 -15.64 9.99
N TYR A 7 5.48 -14.58 10.69
CA TYR A 7 4.08 -14.31 10.97
C TYR A 7 3.25 -14.19 9.68
N TRP A 8 3.70 -13.34 8.75
CA TRP A 8 2.98 -13.10 7.49
C TRP A 8 3.04 -14.31 6.57
N GLU A 9 4.20 -14.95 6.41
CA GLU A 9 4.36 -16.14 5.58
C GLU A 9 3.43 -17.27 6.04
N THR A 10 3.33 -17.50 7.36
CA THR A 10 2.42 -18.52 7.92
C THR A 10 0.96 -18.24 7.53
N ARG A 11 0.52 -16.97 7.54
CA ARG A 11 -0.85 -16.62 7.15
C ARG A 11 -1.15 -16.94 5.68
N TYR A 12 -0.19 -16.69 4.78
CA TYR A 12 -0.34 -17.08 3.37
C TYR A 12 -0.38 -18.60 3.22
N GLN A 13 0.53 -19.32 3.87
CA GLN A 13 0.60 -20.78 3.81
C GLN A 13 -0.65 -21.46 4.40
N THR A 14 -1.27 -20.87 5.39
CA THR A 14 -2.48 -21.38 6.05
C THR A 14 -3.78 -20.79 5.52
N HIS A 15 -3.72 -19.99 4.42
CA HIS A 15 -4.88 -19.33 3.82
C HIS A 15 -5.67 -18.41 4.77
N GLN A 16 -4.99 -17.82 5.75
CA GLN A 16 -5.57 -16.85 6.68
C GLN A 16 -5.39 -15.42 6.14
N THR A 17 -5.90 -15.17 4.95
CA THR A 17 -5.73 -13.91 4.19
C THR A 17 -7.03 -13.12 4.07
N GLY A 18 -7.72 -12.89 5.19
CA GLY A 18 -9.01 -12.20 5.21
C GLY A 18 -9.00 -10.75 4.67
N TRP A 19 -7.83 -10.17 4.46
CA TRP A 19 -7.65 -8.86 3.81
C TRP A 19 -7.69 -8.93 2.27
N ASP A 20 -7.53 -10.13 1.69
CA ASP A 20 -7.46 -10.34 0.25
C ASP A 20 -8.82 -10.10 -0.40
N LEU A 21 -8.86 -9.21 -1.38
CA LEU A 21 -10.07 -8.86 -2.14
C LEU A 21 -10.27 -9.74 -3.37
N GLY A 22 -9.24 -10.50 -3.79
CA GLY A 22 -9.26 -11.26 -5.03
C GLY A 22 -9.19 -10.41 -6.30
N ALA A 23 -9.06 -9.09 -6.18
CA ALA A 23 -8.97 -8.14 -7.29
C ALA A 23 -8.39 -6.81 -6.81
N VAL A 24 -8.00 -5.95 -7.78
CA VAL A 24 -7.59 -4.57 -7.51
C VAL A 24 -8.69 -3.82 -6.75
N SER A 25 -8.32 -3.07 -5.73
CA SER A 25 -9.24 -2.24 -4.95
C SER A 25 -9.90 -1.17 -5.85
N PRO A 26 -11.25 -1.03 -5.86
CA PRO A 26 -11.92 -0.09 -6.74
C PRO A 26 -11.48 1.37 -6.60
N PRO A 27 -11.20 1.91 -5.39
CA PRO A 27 -10.66 3.27 -5.27
C PRO A 27 -9.29 3.44 -5.90
N LEU A 28 -8.38 2.47 -5.73
CA LEU A 28 -7.04 2.53 -6.31
C LEU A 28 -7.06 2.31 -7.82
N LYS A 29 -7.95 1.43 -8.30
CA LYS A 29 -8.21 1.29 -9.73
C LYS A 29 -8.67 2.62 -10.34
N ALA A 30 -9.67 3.28 -9.76
CA ALA A 30 -10.19 4.55 -10.24
C ALA A 30 -9.12 5.66 -10.23
N TYR A 31 -8.20 5.62 -9.25
CA TYR A 31 -7.05 6.53 -9.24
C TYR A 31 -6.06 6.20 -10.35
N ALA A 32 -5.68 4.94 -10.52
CA ALA A 32 -4.72 4.50 -11.56
C ALA A 32 -5.22 4.80 -12.98
N ASP A 33 -6.53 4.70 -13.22
CA ASP A 33 -7.16 5.00 -14.51
C ASP A 33 -7.00 6.48 -14.94
N GLN A 34 -6.79 7.39 -13.99
CA GLN A 34 -6.55 8.82 -14.25
C GLN A 34 -5.08 9.14 -14.57
N LEU A 35 -4.15 8.21 -14.31
CA LEU A 35 -2.73 8.44 -14.53
C LEU A 35 -2.39 8.26 -16.01
N THR A 36 -1.94 9.34 -16.64
CA THR A 36 -1.56 9.36 -18.06
C THR A 36 -0.10 9.00 -18.29
N ASP A 37 0.79 9.35 -17.35
CA ASP A 37 2.21 8.98 -17.42
C ASP A 37 2.38 7.52 -16.96
N LYS A 38 2.67 6.65 -17.91
CA LYS A 38 2.87 5.22 -17.68
C LYS A 38 4.32 4.86 -17.30
N ALA A 39 5.23 5.83 -17.33
CA ALA A 39 6.62 5.66 -16.92
C ALA A 39 6.87 6.05 -15.44
N LEU A 40 5.84 6.44 -14.69
CA LEU A 40 5.96 6.70 -13.26
C LEU A 40 6.59 5.50 -12.55
N LYS A 41 7.59 5.77 -11.72
CA LYS A 41 8.20 4.77 -10.85
C LYS A 41 7.33 4.56 -9.62
N ILE A 42 6.71 3.38 -9.52
CA ILE A 42 5.66 3.08 -8.54
C ILE A 42 6.15 2.02 -7.54
N LEU A 43 5.96 2.26 -6.25
CA LEU A 43 6.14 1.28 -5.18
C LEU A 43 4.79 0.85 -4.60
N ILE A 44 4.63 -0.45 -4.41
CA ILE A 44 3.51 -1.03 -3.65
C ILE A 44 4.09 -1.85 -2.50
N PRO A 45 4.16 -1.27 -1.28
CA PRO A 45 4.70 -1.97 -0.12
C PRO A 45 3.65 -2.86 0.51
N GLY A 46 4.06 -4.03 1.02
CA GLY A 46 3.17 -4.99 1.68
C GLY A 46 2.01 -5.38 0.77
N ALA A 47 2.32 -5.62 -0.50
CA ALA A 47 1.31 -5.71 -1.56
C ALA A 47 0.42 -6.96 -1.48
N GLY A 48 0.71 -7.88 -0.58
CA GLY A 48 -0.02 -9.14 -0.55
C GLY A 48 0.02 -9.84 -1.91
N ASN A 49 -1.11 -10.35 -2.36
CA ASN A 49 -1.19 -11.00 -3.68
C ASN A 49 -1.02 -10.04 -4.88
N GLY A 50 -0.87 -8.73 -4.65
CA GLY A 50 -0.39 -7.77 -5.65
C GLY A 50 -1.34 -7.46 -6.80
N TYR A 51 -2.65 -7.47 -6.57
CA TYR A 51 -3.64 -7.19 -7.62
C TYR A 51 -3.52 -5.77 -8.19
N GLU A 52 -3.11 -4.80 -7.39
CA GLU A 52 -2.81 -3.44 -7.83
C GLU A 52 -1.62 -3.43 -8.82
N ALA A 53 -0.57 -4.21 -8.53
CA ALA A 53 0.59 -4.32 -9.41
C ALA A 53 0.23 -5.00 -10.74
N GLU A 54 -0.52 -6.10 -10.68
CA GLU A 54 -1.03 -6.79 -11.87
C GLU A 54 -1.89 -5.84 -12.72
N TYR A 55 -2.79 -5.09 -12.09
CA TYR A 55 -3.62 -4.11 -12.78
C TYR A 55 -2.80 -3.01 -13.46
N LEU A 56 -1.81 -2.45 -12.78
CA LEU A 56 -0.94 -1.41 -13.33
C LEU A 56 -0.14 -1.91 -14.54
N VAL A 57 0.48 -3.07 -14.43
CA VAL A 57 1.25 -3.68 -15.54
C VAL A 57 0.34 -3.92 -16.74
N ASN A 58 -0.84 -4.51 -16.53
CA ASN A 58 -1.83 -4.75 -17.59
C ASN A 58 -2.40 -3.44 -18.18
N SER A 59 -2.32 -2.34 -17.44
CA SER A 59 -2.71 -0.99 -17.89
C SER A 59 -1.56 -0.21 -18.55
N GLY A 60 -0.41 -0.86 -18.77
CA GLY A 60 0.72 -0.31 -19.54
C GLY A 60 1.74 0.49 -18.70
N PHE A 61 1.69 0.43 -17.36
CA PHE A 61 2.77 1.01 -16.54
C PHE A 61 4.04 0.17 -16.67
N THR A 62 5.20 0.84 -16.75
CA THR A 62 6.46 0.22 -17.13
C THR A 62 7.50 0.11 -16.02
N ASP A 63 7.24 0.70 -14.84
CA ASP A 63 8.17 0.68 -13.69
C ASP A 63 7.42 0.50 -12.38
N VAL A 64 6.98 -0.73 -12.13
CA VAL A 64 6.24 -1.12 -10.91
C VAL A 64 7.11 -2.00 -10.03
N THR A 65 7.33 -1.58 -8.79
CA THR A 65 8.03 -2.36 -7.77
C THR A 65 7.04 -2.81 -6.70
N VAL A 66 7.03 -4.09 -6.41
CA VAL A 66 6.31 -4.70 -5.28
C VAL A 66 7.31 -5.10 -4.22
N LEU A 67 7.07 -4.71 -3.00
CA LEU A 67 7.91 -5.01 -1.85
C LEU A 67 7.07 -5.73 -0.78
N ASP A 68 7.46 -6.94 -0.39
CA ASP A 68 6.81 -7.67 0.69
C ASP A 68 7.84 -8.44 1.53
N LEU A 69 7.55 -8.63 2.82
CA LEU A 69 8.37 -9.46 3.70
C LEU A 69 8.20 -10.96 3.37
N ALA A 70 6.97 -11.38 3.06
CA ALA A 70 6.63 -12.76 2.82
C ALA A 70 6.95 -13.17 1.38
N PRO A 71 7.60 -14.32 1.14
CA PRO A 71 7.88 -14.81 -0.20
C PRO A 71 6.65 -15.34 -0.95
N SER A 72 5.68 -15.94 -0.25
CA SER A 72 4.51 -16.56 -0.88
C SER A 72 3.69 -15.59 -1.76
N PRO A 73 3.30 -14.38 -1.32
CA PRO A 73 2.52 -13.48 -2.16
C PRO A 73 3.30 -13.01 -3.40
N LEU A 74 4.62 -12.82 -3.29
CA LEU A 74 5.47 -12.49 -4.43
C LEU A 74 5.52 -13.62 -5.46
N ALA A 75 5.58 -14.89 -5.01
CA ALA A 75 5.51 -16.05 -5.87
C ALA A 75 4.16 -16.14 -6.59
N HIS A 76 3.04 -15.94 -5.88
CA HIS A 76 1.70 -15.93 -6.47
C HIS A 76 1.54 -14.83 -7.53
N LEU A 77 2.09 -13.63 -7.28
CA LEU A 77 2.05 -12.54 -8.26
C LEU A 77 2.88 -12.90 -9.51
N ARG A 78 4.08 -13.48 -9.32
CA ARG A 78 4.93 -13.93 -10.44
C ARG A 78 4.24 -14.98 -11.30
N GLU A 79 3.55 -15.94 -10.69
CA GLU A 79 2.80 -16.96 -11.41
C GLU A 79 1.67 -16.37 -12.27
N ARG A 80 0.96 -15.33 -11.78
CA ARG A 80 -0.14 -14.69 -12.52
C ARG A 80 0.33 -13.76 -13.63
N VAL A 81 1.35 -12.94 -13.35
CA VAL A 81 1.81 -11.90 -14.30
C VAL A 81 2.90 -12.40 -15.24
N GLY A 82 3.67 -13.40 -14.82
CA GLY A 82 4.86 -13.86 -15.53
C GLY A 82 6.06 -12.92 -15.36
N GLU A 83 7.15 -13.25 -16.04
CA GLU A 83 8.35 -12.41 -16.06
C GLU A 83 8.15 -11.25 -17.05
N THR A 84 8.26 -10.03 -16.57
CA THR A 84 8.16 -8.82 -17.39
C THR A 84 9.11 -7.73 -16.88
N PRO A 85 9.76 -6.95 -17.76
CA PRO A 85 10.62 -5.85 -17.33
C PRO A 85 9.86 -4.73 -16.59
N SER A 86 8.54 -4.69 -16.72
CA SER A 86 7.70 -3.66 -16.09
C SER A 86 7.39 -3.92 -14.62
N LEU A 87 7.70 -5.14 -14.10
CA LEU A 87 7.41 -5.53 -12.74
C LEU A 87 8.65 -6.06 -12.03
N ARG A 88 9.01 -5.43 -10.93
CA ARG A 88 10.09 -5.88 -10.06
C ARG A 88 9.52 -6.34 -8.72
N LEU A 89 9.81 -7.59 -8.35
CA LEU A 89 9.42 -8.19 -7.07
C LEU A 89 10.61 -8.19 -6.12
N VAL A 90 10.45 -7.56 -4.97
CA VAL A 90 11.49 -7.41 -3.95
C VAL A 90 11.00 -8.02 -2.64
N GLN A 91 11.70 -9.07 -2.19
CA GLN A 91 11.49 -9.56 -0.82
C GLN A 91 12.35 -8.74 0.13
N GLY A 92 11.74 -8.06 1.08
CA GLY A 92 12.48 -7.22 2.02
C GLY A 92 11.61 -6.40 2.96
N ASP A 93 12.30 -5.74 3.89
CA ASP A 93 11.69 -4.83 4.85
C ASP A 93 11.53 -3.42 4.26
N PHE A 94 10.31 -2.88 4.35
CA PHE A 94 10.00 -1.52 3.94
C PHE A 94 10.90 -0.47 4.61
N PHE A 95 11.22 -0.65 5.88
CA PHE A 95 12.06 0.29 6.63
C PHE A 95 13.53 0.25 6.21
N ALA A 96 13.99 -0.85 5.64
CA ALA A 96 15.35 -0.99 5.09
C ALA A 96 15.46 -0.60 3.61
N HIS A 97 14.33 -0.45 2.91
CA HIS A 97 14.31 -0.09 1.49
C HIS A 97 14.84 1.34 1.26
N ALA A 98 15.54 1.59 0.13
CA ALA A 98 16.26 2.86 -0.07
C ALA A 98 16.06 3.52 -1.44
N GLU A 99 15.33 2.88 -2.36
CA GLU A 99 15.07 3.47 -3.67
C GLU A 99 14.00 4.57 -3.62
N ARG A 100 13.99 5.46 -4.61
CA ARG A 100 13.03 6.55 -4.70
C ARG A 100 12.00 6.31 -5.79
N TYR A 101 10.78 6.82 -5.55
CA TYR A 101 9.59 6.61 -6.36
C TYR A 101 8.82 7.89 -6.59
N ASP A 102 8.03 7.93 -7.66
CA ASP A 102 7.11 9.03 -7.96
C ASP A 102 5.75 8.81 -7.30
N LEU A 103 5.42 7.54 -7.05
CA LEU A 103 4.16 7.14 -6.43
C LEU A 103 4.37 5.94 -5.50
N ILE A 104 3.81 6.03 -4.30
CA ILE A 104 3.61 4.88 -3.42
C ILE A 104 2.11 4.61 -3.37
N LEU A 105 1.70 3.37 -3.71
CA LEU A 105 0.32 2.92 -3.54
C LEU A 105 0.17 2.09 -2.27
N GLU A 106 -0.66 2.58 -1.36
CA GLU A 106 -0.92 1.99 -0.05
C GLU A 106 -2.25 1.23 -0.07
N GLN A 107 -2.17 -0.09 0.15
CA GLN A 107 -3.33 -0.95 0.31
C GLN A 107 -3.08 -1.97 1.43
N THR A 108 -3.73 -1.79 2.56
CA THR A 108 -3.71 -2.72 3.71
C THR A 108 -2.31 -3.03 4.31
N PHE A 109 -1.30 -2.22 4.02
CA PHE A 109 0.03 -2.35 4.61
C PHE A 109 0.16 -1.51 5.89
N PHE A 110 -0.24 -0.23 5.88
CA PHE A 110 -0.19 0.63 7.06
C PHE A 110 -0.97 0.05 8.24
N CYS A 111 -2.15 -0.51 7.99
CA CYS A 111 -2.97 -1.13 9.02
C CYS A 111 -2.43 -2.49 9.51
N ALA A 112 -1.45 -3.06 8.81
CA ALA A 112 -0.76 -4.28 9.20
C ALA A 112 0.42 -4.03 10.14
N LEU A 113 0.92 -2.79 10.19
CA LEU A 113 2.04 -2.38 11.05
C LEU A 113 1.57 -2.13 12.48
N ASP A 114 2.42 -2.51 13.45
CA ASP A 114 2.24 -2.08 14.84
C ASP A 114 2.06 -0.55 14.89
N PRO A 115 1.04 -0.01 15.55
CA PRO A 115 0.81 1.43 15.66
C PRO A 115 2.01 2.23 16.13
N ALA A 116 2.91 1.64 16.95
CA ALA A 116 4.16 2.28 17.36
C ALA A 116 5.11 2.59 16.18
N LEU A 117 4.96 1.89 15.04
CA LEU A 117 5.75 2.11 13.83
C LEU A 117 5.18 3.19 12.91
N ARG A 118 3.98 3.69 13.14
CA ARG A 118 3.33 4.70 12.27
C ARG A 118 4.15 5.96 12.03
N PRO A 119 4.82 6.55 13.06
CA PRO A 119 5.71 7.68 12.82
C PRO A 119 6.94 7.34 11.96
N ALA A 120 7.46 6.13 12.10
CA ALA A 120 8.56 5.65 11.25
C ALA A 120 8.09 5.40 9.81
N TYR A 121 6.89 4.83 9.63
CA TYR A 121 6.28 4.65 8.32
C TYR A 121 6.10 5.98 7.57
N ALA A 122 5.52 6.99 8.22
CA ALA A 122 5.30 8.29 7.60
C ALA A 122 6.63 8.94 7.14
N ARG A 123 7.67 8.90 7.97
CA ARG A 123 9.01 9.37 7.61
C ARG A 123 9.62 8.55 6.46
N LYS A 124 9.48 7.22 6.51
CA LYS A 124 10.03 6.33 5.47
C LYS A 124 9.32 6.54 4.14
N ALA A 125 8.00 6.63 4.10
CA ALA A 125 7.25 6.94 2.90
C ALA A 125 7.68 8.29 2.29
N HIS A 126 7.87 9.32 3.14
CA HIS A 126 8.40 10.60 2.70
C HIS A 126 9.84 10.49 2.14
N GLU A 127 10.71 9.71 2.78
CA GLU A 127 12.09 9.45 2.31
C GLU A 127 12.08 8.79 0.92
N LEU A 128 11.26 7.76 0.72
CA LEU A 128 11.18 6.99 -0.51
C LEU A 128 10.53 7.73 -1.69
N LEU A 129 9.88 8.86 -1.46
CA LEU A 129 9.29 9.65 -2.54
C LEU A 129 10.27 10.67 -3.10
N ASN A 130 10.23 10.87 -4.41
CA ASN A 130 10.82 12.01 -5.09
C ASN A 130 10.12 13.32 -4.66
N PRO A 131 10.77 14.50 -4.76
CA PRO A 131 10.06 15.78 -4.61
C PRO A 131 8.85 15.85 -5.55
N GLY A 132 7.69 16.25 -5.04
CA GLY A 132 6.41 16.21 -5.78
C GLY A 132 5.77 14.82 -5.90
N GLY A 133 6.46 13.76 -5.46
CA GLY A 133 5.92 12.39 -5.42
C GLY A 133 4.75 12.24 -4.45
N LYS A 134 3.97 11.19 -4.60
CA LYS A 134 2.70 11.02 -3.91
C LYS A 134 2.62 9.69 -3.15
N LEU A 135 2.08 9.75 -1.94
CA LEU A 135 1.54 8.60 -1.23
C LEU A 135 0.03 8.60 -1.43
N VAL A 136 -0.49 7.58 -2.11
CA VAL A 136 -1.92 7.42 -2.40
C VAL A 136 -2.37 6.06 -1.90
N GLY A 137 -3.51 6.01 -1.24
CA GLY A 137 -3.95 4.73 -0.68
C GLY A 137 -5.27 4.79 0.06
N LEU A 138 -5.51 3.72 0.81
CA LEU A 138 -6.68 3.56 1.66
C LEU A 138 -6.23 3.29 3.10
N LEU A 139 -6.74 4.10 4.03
CA LEU A 139 -6.51 3.93 5.46
C LEU A 139 -7.85 3.66 6.16
N PHE A 140 -7.87 2.74 7.12
CA PHE A 140 -9.08 2.48 7.89
C PHE A 140 -9.43 3.66 8.82
N ASN A 141 -10.69 4.09 8.78
CA ASN A 141 -11.29 5.07 9.69
C ASN A 141 -12.30 4.37 10.59
N VAL A 142 -11.80 3.51 11.45
CA VAL A 142 -12.59 2.66 12.34
C VAL A 142 -11.71 2.12 13.46
N ASP A 143 -12.28 1.92 14.63
CA ASP A 143 -11.68 1.11 15.69
C ASP A 143 -12.11 -0.35 15.53
N PHE A 144 -11.13 -1.25 15.50
CA PHE A 144 -11.39 -2.68 15.52
C PHE A 144 -11.41 -3.19 16.98
N GLU A 145 -12.38 -4.03 17.31
CA GLU A 145 -12.55 -4.60 18.66
C GLU A 145 -11.60 -5.78 18.98
N HIS A 146 -10.63 -6.05 18.10
CA HIS A 146 -9.68 -7.14 18.27
C HIS A 146 -8.23 -6.63 18.44
N GLU A 147 -7.40 -7.44 19.06
CA GLU A 147 -5.96 -7.20 19.12
C GLU A 147 -5.29 -7.64 17.82
N GLY A 148 -4.25 -6.89 17.41
CA GLY A 148 -3.45 -7.21 16.24
C GLY A 148 -4.04 -6.70 14.91
N PRO A 149 -3.35 -7.00 13.78
CA PRO A 149 -3.74 -6.50 12.48
C PRO A 149 -5.03 -7.13 11.94
N PRO A 150 -5.84 -6.34 11.19
CA PRO A 150 -5.60 -4.95 10.87
C PRO A 150 -5.85 -4.01 12.05
N PHE A 151 -4.97 -3.01 12.21
CA PHE A 151 -5.17 -1.95 13.19
C PHE A 151 -6.02 -0.83 12.58
N GLY A 152 -6.98 -0.35 13.35
CA GLY A 152 -7.81 0.79 13.00
C GLY A 152 -7.06 2.13 13.11
N GLY A 153 -7.81 3.21 13.00
CA GLY A 153 -7.32 4.58 13.18
C GLY A 153 -8.38 5.60 12.81
N SER A 154 -8.00 6.87 12.82
CA SER A 154 -8.91 7.98 12.58
C SER A 154 -8.32 9.06 11.67
N GLU A 155 -9.21 9.85 11.05
CA GLU A 155 -8.79 10.99 10.23
C GLU A 155 -7.89 11.96 11.01
N ASP A 156 -8.23 12.26 12.27
CA ASP A 156 -7.47 13.19 13.11
C ASP A 156 -6.06 12.67 13.40
N GLU A 157 -5.93 11.36 13.68
CA GLU A 157 -4.63 10.72 13.85
C GLU A 157 -3.79 10.85 12.58
N TYR A 158 -4.36 10.52 11.42
CA TYR A 158 -3.63 10.56 10.15
C TYR A 158 -3.24 11.99 9.77
N ARG A 159 -4.12 12.96 9.99
CA ARG A 159 -3.82 14.38 9.79
C ARG A 159 -2.63 14.81 10.66
N THR A 160 -2.65 14.47 11.93
CA THR A 160 -1.55 14.77 12.86
C THR A 160 -0.25 14.12 12.44
N LEU A 161 -0.31 12.87 11.97
CA LEU A 161 0.85 12.07 11.60
C LEU A 161 1.51 12.56 10.30
N PHE A 162 0.71 12.86 9.27
CA PHE A 162 1.22 13.09 7.92
C PHE A 162 1.39 14.58 7.57
N ALA A 163 0.60 15.50 8.14
CA ALA A 163 0.67 16.93 7.80
C ALA A 163 2.04 17.58 8.03
N PRO A 164 2.86 17.18 9.01
CA PRO A 164 4.21 17.73 9.17
C PRO A 164 5.18 17.36 8.01
N LEU A 165 4.88 16.34 7.25
CA LEU A 165 5.76 15.79 6.20
C LEU A 165 5.18 16.00 4.79
N PHE A 166 3.87 16.07 4.66
CA PHE A 166 3.17 16.09 3.38
C PHE A 166 2.15 17.19 3.29
N ARG A 167 1.90 17.66 2.07
CA ARG A 167 0.67 18.39 1.76
C ARG A 167 -0.46 17.35 1.57
N LEU A 168 -1.52 17.47 2.36
CA LEU A 168 -2.66 16.56 2.33
C LEU A 168 -3.68 17.01 1.27
N ASP A 169 -3.55 16.52 0.03
CA ASP A 169 -4.44 16.89 -1.09
C ASP A 169 -5.80 16.20 -1.02
N ALA A 170 -5.86 14.99 -0.43
CA ALA A 170 -7.08 14.29 -0.11
C ALA A 170 -6.89 13.49 1.19
N LEU A 171 -7.88 13.51 2.04
CA LEU A 171 -8.05 12.69 3.24
C LEU A 171 -9.56 12.66 3.49
N GLU A 172 -10.27 11.78 2.80
CA GLU A 172 -11.73 11.78 2.71
C GLU A 172 -12.29 10.35 2.61
N THR A 173 -13.51 10.13 3.03
CA THR A 173 -14.15 8.82 2.93
C THR A 173 -14.15 8.34 1.48
N ALA A 174 -13.63 7.14 1.24
CA ALA A 174 -13.64 6.52 -0.07
C ALA A 174 -15.09 6.18 -0.48
N TYR A 175 -15.53 6.74 -1.60
CA TYR A 175 -16.93 6.60 -2.05
C TYR A 175 -17.23 5.27 -2.73
N ASN A 176 -16.22 4.55 -3.16
CA ASN A 176 -16.33 3.34 -3.98
C ASN A 176 -15.57 2.13 -3.40
N SER A 177 -15.36 2.10 -2.09
CA SER A 177 -14.83 0.92 -1.38
C SER A 177 -15.71 -0.30 -1.59
N VAL A 178 -15.11 -1.49 -1.53
CA VAL A 178 -15.88 -2.75 -1.53
C VAL A 178 -16.86 -2.79 -0.35
N LYS A 179 -18.01 -3.46 -0.52
CA LYS A 179 -19.10 -3.50 0.46
C LYS A 179 -18.63 -3.69 1.93
N PRO A 180 -17.75 -4.65 2.26
CA PRO A 180 -17.34 -4.86 3.65
C PRO A 180 -16.54 -3.69 4.25
N ARG A 181 -15.99 -2.80 3.40
CA ARG A 181 -15.16 -1.66 3.80
C ARG A 181 -15.82 -0.30 3.55
N ALA A 182 -17.00 -0.29 2.93
CA ALA A 182 -17.71 0.94 2.60
C ALA A 182 -17.99 1.78 3.85
N GLY A 183 -17.63 3.07 3.80
CA GLY A 183 -17.74 4.01 4.90
C GLY A 183 -16.68 3.83 6.01
N ARG A 184 -15.75 2.89 5.86
CA ARG A 184 -14.71 2.55 6.86
C ARG A 184 -13.30 2.81 6.35
N GLU A 185 -13.15 3.28 5.12
CA GLU A 185 -11.86 3.61 4.50
C GLU A 185 -11.82 5.08 4.11
N LEU A 186 -10.69 5.71 4.38
CA LEU A 186 -10.34 7.03 3.85
C LEU A 186 -9.44 6.83 2.62
N PHE A 187 -9.80 7.48 1.52
CA PHE A 187 -8.89 7.68 0.40
C PHE A 187 -7.91 8.79 0.74
N ILE A 188 -6.63 8.52 0.59
CA ILE A 188 -5.57 9.49 0.83
C ILE A 188 -4.82 9.82 -0.45
N ARG A 189 -4.44 11.09 -0.59
CA ARG A 189 -3.45 11.58 -1.54
C ARG A 189 -2.60 12.64 -0.87
N PHE A 190 -1.42 12.22 -0.44
CA PHE A 190 -0.45 13.07 0.23
C PHE A 190 0.73 13.32 -0.68
N VAL A 191 1.12 14.59 -0.83
CA VAL A 191 2.16 15.02 -1.77
C VAL A 191 3.39 15.45 -1.00
N LYS A 192 4.55 14.89 -1.34
CA LYS A 192 5.83 15.36 -0.80
C LYS A 192 6.11 16.75 -1.38
N PRO A 193 6.36 17.77 -0.56
CA PRO A 193 6.78 19.10 -1.05
C PRO A 193 8.02 19.02 -1.96
N VAL A 194 8.12 19.98 -2.89
CA VAL A 194 9.28 20.13 -3.79
C VAL A 194 10.43 20.78 -3.04
#